data_8b4d656e987d89c6e8fab03358ab6c46
#
_entry.id   8b4d656e987d89c6e8fab03358ab6c46
#
_cell.length_a   1.000
_cell.length_b   1.000
_cell.length_c   1.000
_cell.angle_alpha   90.00
_cell.angle_beta   90.00
_cell.angle_gamma   90.00
#
_symmetry.space_group_name_H-M   'P 1'
#
loop_
_entity.id
_entity.type
_entity.pdbx_description
1 polymer ?
#
loop_
_entity_poly.entity_id
_entity_poly.type
_entity_poly.pdbx_seq_one_letter_code
_entity_poly.pdbx_strand_id
1 'polypeptide(L)'
;MHTDLRADQKAEVLIEALPWLEEFAGQRIVVKYGGNAMVDDHLKQCFAEDMVFLRQVGLHPIVVHGGGPQISHMLKALGIKSEFKGGLRVTTPEAMDVVRMVLTGKVSREPVSYTHLTLPT
;
A
#
# COMPACT_ATOMS: atom_id res chain seq x y z
N MET A 1 -15.50 -2.34 -8.00
CA MET A 1 -16.23 -2.29 -9.28
C MET A 1 -16.53 -3.72 -9.69
N HIS A 2 -17.72 -4.22 -9.40
CA HIS A 2 -18.14 -5.51 -9.92
C HIS A 2 -18.39 -5.33 -11.41
N THR A 3 -17.44 -5.69 -12.22
CA THR A 3 -17.63 -5.82 -13.65
C THR A 3 -18.66 -6.94 -13.84
N ASP A 4 -19.76 -6.64 -14.51
CA ASP A 4 -20.88 -7.58 -14.74
C ASP A 4 -20.49 -8.59 -15.84
N LEU A 5 -19.35 -9.28 -15.61
CA LEU A 5 -18.85 -10.33 -16.50
C LEU A 5 -19.71 -11.59 -16.34
N ARG A 6 -20.07 -12.21 -17.46
CA ARG A 6 -20.69 -13.54 -17.48
C ARG A 6 -19.73 -14.59 -16.92
N ALA A 7 -20.26 -15.74 -16.52
CA ALA A 7 -19.47 -16.81 -15.94
C ALA A 7 -18.37 -17.34 -16.87
N ASP A 8 -18.66 -17.44 -18.17
CA ASP A 8 -17.70 -17.83 -19.21
C ASP A 8 -16.53 -16.84 -19.31
N GLN A 9 -16.83 -15.54 -19.33
CA GLN A 9 -15.81 -14.48 -19.35
C GLN A 9 -14.93 -14.48 -18.10
N LYS A 10 -15.50 -14.73 -16.91
CA LYS A 10 -14.73 -14.87 -15.68
C LYS A 10 -13.77 -16.05 -15.73
N ALA A 11 -14.21 -17.17 -16.30
CA ALA A 11 -13.39 -18.35 -16.49
C ALA A 11 -12.23 -18.08 -17.46
N GLU A 12 -12.48 -17.40 -18.57
CA GLU A 12 -11.45 -17.01 -19.55
C GLU A 12 -10.37 -16.15 -18.89
N VAL A 13 -10.74 -15.12 -18.11
CA VAL A 13 -9.80 -14.26 -17.40
C VAL A 13 -8.92 -15.05 -16.44
N LEU A 14 -9.49 -16.02 -15.69
CA LEU A 14 -8.74 -16.87 -14.77
C LEU A 14 -7.76 -17.79 -15.49
N ILE A 15 -8.16 -18.37 -16.63
CA ILE A 15 -7.29 -19.22 -17.45
C ILE A 15 -6.17 -18.39 -18.07
N GLU A 16 -6.43 -17.17 -18.52
CA GLU A 16 -5.40 -16.25 -19.04
C GLU A 16 -4.38 -15.86 -17.97
N ALA A 17 -4.81 -15.72 -16.70
CA ALA A 17 -3.93 -15.39 -15.59
C ALA A 17 -3.02 -16.56 -15.14
N LEU A 18 -3.43 -17.81 -15.39
CA LEU A 18 -2.75 -19.01 -14.87
C LEU A 18 -1.25 -19.10 -15.21
N PRO A 19 -0.80 -18.88 -16.45
CA PRO A 19 0.64 -18.93 -16.78
C PRO A 19 1.48 -17.93 -15.96
N TRP A 20 0.93 -16.76 -15.70
CA TRP A 20 1.58 -15.72 -14.89
C TRP A 20 1.66 -16.13 -13.42
N LEU A 21 0.60 -16.72 -12.89
CA LEU A 21 0.58 -17.21 -11.51
C LEU A 21 1.59 -18.36 -11.32
N GLU A 22 1.73 -19.25 -12.30
CA GLU A 22 2.71 -20.33 -12.27
C GLU A 22 4.16 -19.79 -12.38
N GLU A 23 4.40 -18.84 -13.30
CA GLU A 23 5.73 -18.26 -13.51
C GLU A 23 6.26 -17.54 -12.27
N PHE A 24 5.37 -16.80 -11.57
CA PHE A 24 5.75 -16.00 -10.41
C PHE A 24 5.51 -16.68 -9.06
N ALA A 25 5.02 -17.91 -9.03
CA ALA A 25 4.82 -18.66 -7.79
C ALA A 25 6.11 -18.75 -6.95
N GLY A 26 6.03 -18.42 -5.67
CA GLY A 26 7.16 -18.42 -4.75
C GLY A 26 8.14 -17.24 -4.89
N GLN A 27 7.95 -16.36 -5.87
CA GLN A 27 8.84 -15.22 -6.08
C GLN A 27 8.51 -14.05 -5.14
N ARG A 28 9.56 -13.28 -4.81
CA ARG A 28 9.42 -12.01 -4.09
C ARG A 28 9.24 -10.89 -5.09
N ILE A 29 8.18 -10.11 -4.91
CA ILE A 29 7.89 -8.93 -5.73
C ILE A 29 7.86 -7.69 -4.85
N VAL A 30 8.47 -6.60 -5.32
CA VAL A 30 8.44 -5.32 -4.62
C VAL A 30 7.32 -4.47 -5.22
N VAL A 31 6.38 -4.06 -4.38
CA VAL A 31 5.23 -3.24 -4.76
C VAL A 31 5.34 -1.88 -4.08
N LYS A 32 5.40 -0.82 -4.87
CA LYS A 32 5.40 0.54 -4.34
C LYS A 32 3.97 0.99 -3.99
N TYR A 33 3.78 1.38 -2.74
CA TYR A 33 2.54 1.95 -2.24
C TYR A 33 2.70 3.45 -2.00
N GLY A 34 1.93 4.28 -2.72
CA GLY A 34 2.08 5.73 -2.63
C GLY A 34 1.04 6.48 -3.45
N GLY A 35 1.17 7.81 -3.49
CA GLY A 35 0.27 8.69 -4.25
C GLY A 35 -1.18 8.60 -3.78
N ASN A 36 -2.11 8.58 -4.72
CA ASN A 36 -3.55 8.56 -4.43
C ASN A 36 -4.00 7.31 -3.66
N ALA A 37 -3.33 6.17 -3.85
CA ALA A 37 -3.62 4.95 -3.11
C ALA A 37 -3.41 5.07 -1.60
N MET A 38 -2.67 6.08 -1.14
CA MET A 38 -2.45 6.34 0.28
C MET A 38 -3.45 7.31 0.92
N VAL A 39 -4.26 7.99 0.13
CA VAL A 39 -5.17 9.04 0.63
C VAL A 39 -6.65 8.74 0.38
N ASP A 40 -6.95 7.98 -0.64
CA ASP A 40 -8.31 7.54 -0.97
C ASP A 40 -8.62 6.19 -0.29
N ASP A 41 -9.66 6.15 0.53
CA ASP A 41 -9.98 4.97 1.34
C ASP A 41 -10.42 3.77 0.49
N HIS A 42 -11.08 3.99 -0.64
CA HIS A 42 -11.43 2.93 -1.57
C HIS A 42 -10.19 2.32 -2.22
N LEU A 43 -9.24 3.16 -2.65
CA LEU A 43 -7.99 2.70 -3.23
C LEU A 43 -7.08 1.99 -2.21
N LYS A 44 -7.11 2.42 -0.94
CA LYS A 44 -6.43 1.70 0.15
C LYS A 44 -6.96 0.28 0.30
N GLN A 45 -8.27 0.12 0.28
CA GLN A 45 -8.91 -1.19 0.38
C GLN A 45 -8.57 -2.06 -0.84
N CYS A 46 -8.72 -1.54 -2.06
CA CYS A 46 -8.35 -2.26 -3.28
C CYS A 46 -6.89 -2.72 -3.24
N PHE A 47 -5.97 -1.85 -2.83
CA PHE A 47 -4.56 -2.20 -2.70
C PHE A 47 -4.35 -3.35 -1.69
N ALA A 48 -5.01 -3.30 -0.53
CA ALA A 48 -4.91 -4.36 0.46
C ALA A 48 -5.45 -5.69 -0.05
N GLU A 49 -6.58 -5.68 -0.75
CA GLU A 49 -7.17 -6.86 -1.39
C GLU A 49 -6.23 -7.46 -2.45
N ASP A 50 -5.59 -6.62 -3.27
CA ASP A 50 -4.59 -7.06 -4.24
C ASP A 50 -3.38 -7.73 -3.56
N MET A 51 -2.89 -7.18 -2.44
CA MET A 51 -1.78 -7.78 -1.70
C MET A 51 -2.16 -9.12 -1.09
N VAL A 52 -3.38 -9.24 -0.56
CA VAL A 52 -3.92 -10.51 -0.05
C VAL A 52 -4.03 -11.51 -1.19
N PHE A 53 -4.57 -11.12 -2.34
CA PHE A 53 -4.67 -11.98 -3.52
C PHE A 53 -3.30 -12.51 -3.94
N LEU A 54 -2.31 -11.62 -4.14
CA LEU A 54 -0.95 -12.02 -4.52
C LEU A 54 -0.35 -13.02 -3.53
N ARG A 55 -0.58 -12.81 -2.23
CA ARG A 55 -0.11 -13.74 -1.20
C ARG A 55 -0.80 -15.10 -1.28
N GLN A 56 -2.09 -15.12 -1.50
CA GLN A 56 -2.89 -16.35 -1.60
C GLN A 56 -2.52 -17.21 -2.81
N VAL A 57 -2.17 -16.59 -3.92
CA VAL A 57 -1.72 -17.30 -5.13
C VAL A 57 -0.23 -17.68 -5.11
N GLY A 58 0.44 -17.53 -3.96
CA GLY A 58 1.78 -18.05 -3.73
C GLY A 58 2.93 -17.07 -3.96
N LEU A 59 2.66 -15.80 -4.29
CA LEU A 59 3.71 -14.78 -4.36
C LEU A 59 4.07 -14.25 -2.97
N HIS A 60 5.24 -13.60 -2.88
CA HIS A 60 5.69 -12.96 -1.64
C HIS A 60 5.83 -11.43 -1.86
N PRO A 61 4.72 -10.67 -1.79
CA PRO A 61 4.77 -9.23 -1.97
C PRO A 61 5.50 -8.55 -0.82
N ILE A 62 6.41 -7.64 -1.16
CA ILE A 62 7.13 -6.75 -0.24
C ILE A 62 6.67 -5.34 -0.56
N VAL A 63 5.91 -4.73 0.34
CA VAL A 63 5.39 -3.38 0.14
C VAL A 63 6.42 -2.36 0.61
N VAL A 64 6.80 -1.44 -0.28
CA VAL A 64 7.58 -0.25 0.05
C VAL A 64 6.68 0.98 -0.06
N HIS A 65 6.72 1.85 0.94
CA HIS A 65 5.80 2.99 1.00
C HIS A 65 6.52 4.30 1.33
N GLY A 66 5.92 5.40 0.91
CA GLY A 66 6.27 6.75 1.32
C GLY A 66 5.50 7.18 2.58
N GLY A 67 5.13 8.43 2.65
CA GLY A 67 4.38 9.01 3.77
C GLY A 67 4.53 10.53 3.89
N GLY A 68 5.00 11.19 2.83
CA GLY A 68 5.22 12.64 2.80
C GLY A 68 4.01 13.46 3.26
N PRO A 69 2.80 13.24 2.71
CA PRO A 69 1.59 13.95 3.13
C PRO A 69 1.24 13.73 4.61
N GLN A 70 1.33 12.49 5.10
CA GLN A 70 1.04 12.12 6.49
C GLN A 70 2.04 12.76 7.45
N ILE A 71 3.33 12.77 7.09
CA ILE A 71 4.39 13.45 7.85
C ILE A 71 4.11 14.95 7.91
N SER A 72 3.83 15.58 6.76
CA SER A 72 3.53 17.02 6.70
C SER A 72 2.33 17.40 7.55
N HIS A 73 1.28 16.59 7.51
CA HIS A 73 0.08 16.79 8.33
C HIS A 73 0.41 16.70 9.83
N MET A 74 1.17 15.71 10.25
CA MET A 74 1.53 15.52 11.65
C MET A 74 2.46 16.62 12.16
N LEU A 75 3.49 17.01 11.39
CA LEU A 75 4.38 18.13 11.75
C LEU A 75 3.59 19.42 11.93
N LYS A 76 2.64 19.70 11.03
CA LYS A 76 1.76 20.86 11.12
C LYS A 76 0.89 20.82 12.39
N ALA A 77 0.31 19.66 12.71
CA ALA A 77 -0.51 19.47 13.91
C ALA A 77 0.29 19.69 15.22
N LEU A 78 1.58 19.35 15.22
CA LEU A 78 2.48 19.56 16.35
C LEU A 78 3.15 20.93 16.36
N GLY A 79 2.85 21.82 15.38
CA GLY A 79 3.46 23.15 15.29
C GLY A 79 4.94 23.15 14.88
N ILE A 80 5.45 22.01 14.38
CA ILE A 80 6.83 21.87 13.95
C ILE A 80 6.94 22.36 12.50
N LYS A 81 7.86 23.31 12.27
CA LYS A 81 8.10 23.85 10.92
C LYS A 81 8.69 22.79 10.00
N SER A 82 8.18 22.73 8.79
CA SER A 82 8.64 21.83 7.74
C SER A 82 9.04 22.67 6.53
N GLU A 83 10.30 22.57 6.13
CA GLU A 83 10.85 23.24 4.97
C GLU A 83 11.30 22.23 3.92
N PHE A 84 11.26 22.66 2.66
CA PHE A 84 11.76 21.88 1.53
C PHE A 84 12.82 22.68 0.78
N LYS A 85 13.94 22.05 0.41
CA LYS A 85 14.98 22.60 -0.46
C LYS A 85 15.25 21.63 -1.60
N GLY A 86 15.08 22.09 -2.83
CA GLY A 86 15.28 21.23 -4.01
C GLY A 86 14.39 19.98 -4.03
N GLY A 87 13.17 20.06 -3.49
CA GLY A 87 12.25 18.89 -3.39
C GLY A 87 12.52 17.94 -2.23
N LEU A 88 13.60 18.16 -1.47
CA LEU A 88 13.95 17.36 -0.29
C LEU A 88 13.51 18.06 1.00
N ARG A 89 12.98 17.31 1.95
CA ARG A 89 12.61 17.85 3.27
C ARG A 89 13.85 18.15 4.09
N VAL A 90 13.93 19.36 4.62
CA VAL A 90 14.90 19.71 5.66
C VAL A 90 14.38 19.14 6.97
N THR A 91 15.07 18.13 7.50
CA THR A 91 14.63 17.38 8.68
C THR A 91 15.50 17.70 9.87
N THR A 92 14.92 18.37 10.87
CA THR A 92 15.57 18.57 12.18
C THR A 92 15.51 17.29 13.03
N PRO A 93 16.33 17.15 14.10
CA PRO A 93 16.23 15.99 15.00
C PRO A 93 14.82 15.77 15.56
N GLU A 94 14.14 16.85 15.99
CA GLU A 94 12.77 16.81 16.47
C GLU A 94 11.79 16.33 15.39
N ALA A 95 11.90 16.85 14.16
CA ALA A 95 11.09 16.40 13.05
C ALA A 95 11.37 14.94 12.66
N MET A 96 12.62 14.45 12.87
CA MET A 96 12.98 13.07 12.58
C MET A 96 12.23 12.07 13.47
N ASP A 97 12.01 12.39 14.73
CA ASP A 97 11.25 11.51 15.62
C ASP A 97 9.80 11.40 15.17
N VAL A 98 9.19 12.51 14.75
CA VAL A 98 7.86 12.52 14.14
C VAL A 98 7.83 11.71 12.84
N VAL A 99 8.84 11.86 11.98
CA VAL A 99 8.95 11.08 10.73
C VAL A 99 8.99 9.57 11.04
N ARG A 100 9.79 9.15 12.01
CA ARG A 100 9.86 7.73 12.42
C ARG A 100 8.51 7.24 12.94
N MET A 101 7.87 7.96 13.86
CA MET A 101 6.57 7.58 14.42
C MET A 101 5.50 7.46 13.33
N VAL A 102 5.44 8.41 12.40
CA VAL A 102 4.45 8.40 11.32
C VAL A 102 4.69 7.25 10.35
N LEU A 103 5.92 7.03 9.91
CA LEU A 103 6.23 5.98 8.94
C LEU A 103 6.04 4.58 9.52
N THR A 104 6.52 4.33 10.73
CA THR A 104 6.49 2.99 11.32
C THR A 104 5.17 2.68 12.04
N GLY A 105 4.58 3.66 12.70
CA GLY A 105 3.36 3.49 13.48
C GLY A 105 2.08 3.65 12.66
N LYS A 106 1.97 4.73 11.89
CA LYS A 106 0.75 5.05 11.14
C LYS A 106 0.75 4.45 9.74
N VAL A 107 1.68 4.90 8.89
CA VAL A 107 1.67 4.57 7.45
C VAL A 107 1.94 3.09 7.20
N SER A 108 2.87 2.49 7.91
CA SER A 108 3.20 1.07 7.77
C SER A 108 2.08 0.15 8.28
N ARG A 109 1.34 0.56 9.30
CA ARG A 109 0.33 -0.29 9.94
C ARG A 109 -1.06 -0.16 9.32
N GLU A 110 -1.36 0.94 8.68
CA GLU A 110 -2.66 1.18 8.05
C GLU A 110 -3.00 0.09 7.01
N PRO A 111 -2.16 -0.24 6.01
CA PRO A 111 -2.44 -1.33 5.08
C PRO A 111 -2.62 -2.69 5.77
N VAL A 112 -1.85 -2.97 6.83
CA VAL A 112 -1.96 -4.23 7.59
C VAL A 112 -3.33 -4.38 8.22
N SER A 113 -3.93 -3.31 8.76
CA SER A 113 -5.27 -3.36 9.33
C SER A 113 -6.33 -3.74 8.29
N TYR A 114 -6.23 -3.22 7.08
CA TYR A 114 -7.14 -3.58 5.98
C TYR A 114 -7.00 -5.04 5.55
N THR A 115 -5.79 -5.60 5.53
CA THR A 115 -5.58 -7.01 5.16
C THR A 115 -6.21 -7.97 6.17
N HIS A 116 -6.26 -7.64 7.44
CA HIS A 116 -6.93 -8.44 8.46
C HIS A 116 -8.45 -8.36 8.41
N LEU A 117 -9.00 -7.24 7.94
CA LEU A 117 -10.45 -7.06 7.79
C LEU A 117 -11.02 -7.72 6.54
N THR A 118 -10.21 -7.91 5.51
CA THR A 118 -10.65 -8.46 4.21
C THR A 118 -10.52 -9.97 4.09
N LEU A 119 -9.84 -10.63 5.01
CA LEU A 119 -9.76 -12.09 5.04
C LEU A 119 -11.08 -12.65 5.60
N PRO A 120 -11.88 -13.38 4.81
CA PRO A 120 -13.01 -14.14 5.36
C PRO A 120 -12.47 -15.17 6.36
N THR A 121 -12.98 -15.09 7.54
CA THR A 121 -12.75 -16.12 8.58
C THR A 121 -13.48 -17.41 8.24
#